data_de3ae821cf4838921a305f001b93917f
#
_entry.id   de3ae821cf4838921a305f001b93917f
#
_cell.length_a   1.000
_cell.length_b   1.000
_cell.length_c   1.000
_cell.angle_alpha   90.00
_cell.angle_beta   90.00
_cell.angle_gamma   90.00
#
_symmetry.space_group_name_H-M   'P 1'
#
loop_
_entity.id
_entity.type
_entity.pdbx_description
1 polymer ?
#
loop_
_entity_poly.entity_id
_entity_poly.type
_entity_poly.pdbx_seq_one_letter_code
_entity_poly.pdbx_strand_id
1 'polypeptide(L)'
;MCKPVHHEVEFSVSPDEVYDAYLDSRRHARFTGQSAKMSRKEGGTFSAGDSYISGTNVELIPGKRIVQAWRASEWPDGVYSILRFELKPKGKGTRMIVDHLGIPDRFRDGVDEGWYEFYWNPMKAYFGEK
;
A
#
# COMPACT_ATOMS: atom_id res chain seq x y z
N MET A 1 -12.12 -3.34 19.76
CA MET A 1 -10.69 -3.49 19.41
C MET A 1 -10.57 -3.86 17.95
N CYS A 2 -9.74 -3.12 17.21
CA CYS A 2 -9.58 -3.35 15.79
C CYS A 2 -8.68 -4.56 15.53
N LYS A 3 -9.15 -5.48 14.70
CA LYS A 3 -8.32 -6.62 14.30
C LYS A 3 -7.35 -6.18 13.22
N PRO A 4 -6.05 -6.49 13.35
CA PRO A 4 -5.09 -6.12 12.30
C PRO A 4 -5.29 -6.94 11.03
N VAL A 5 -4.84 -6.38 9.92
CA VAL A 5 -4.71 -7.08 8.66
C VAL A 5 -3.23 -7.40 8.49
N HIS A 6 -2.91 -8.64 8.15
CA HIS A 6 -1.54 -9.08 7.93
C HIS A 6 -1.49 -9.89 6.65
N HIS A 7 -0.64 -9.46 5.70
CA HIS A 7 -0.42 -10.19 4.45
C HIS A 7 1.06 -10.38 4.23
N GLU A 8 1.41 -11.47 3.54
CA GLU A 8 2.76 -11.67 3.03
C GLU A 8 2.61 -11.93 1.53
N VAL A 9 3.24 -11.08 0.74
CA VAL A 9 3.06 -11.07 -0.71
C VAL A 9 4.43 -11.18 -1.36
N GLU A 10 4.55 -12.00 -2.41
CA GLU A 10 5.80 -12.11 -3.16
C GLU A 10 5.64 -11.51 -4.54
N PHE A 11 6.66 -10.78 -4.95
CA PHE A 11 6.73 -10.17 -6.28
C PHE A 11 8.00 -10.64 -6.99
N SER A 12 7.95 -10.68 -8.31
CA SER A 12 9.08 -11.17 -9.13
C SER A 12 10.16 -10.12 -9.36
N VAL A 13 9.94 -8.88 -8.93
CA VAL A 13 10.90 -7.78 -9.11
C VAL A 13 11.55 -7.41 -7.79
N SER A 14 12.65 -6.64 -7.85
CA SER A 14 13.44 -6.29 -6.67
C SER A 14 12.67 -5.41 -5.69
N PRO A 15 13.12 -5.35 -4.41
CA PRO A 15 12.51 -4.44 -3.43
C PRO A 15 12.51 -2.97 -3.87
N ASP A 16 13.58 -2.51 -4.52
CA ASP A 16 13.63 -1.14 -5.04
C ASP A 16 12.54 -0.90 -6.07
N GLU A 17 12.28 -1.88 -6.94
CA GLU A 17 11.25 -1.74 -7.96
C GLU A 17 9.86 -1.70 -7.35
N VAL A 18 9.58 -2.54 -6.36
CA VAL A 18 8.29 -2.53 -5.66
C VAL A 18 8.09 -1.19 -4.96
N TYR A 19 9.11 -0.73 -4.26
CA TYR A 19 9.08 0.55 -3.54
C TYR A 19 8.80 1.71 -4.50
N ASP A 20 9.56 1.77 -5.59
CA ASP A 20 9.42 2.86 -6.56
C ASP A 20 8.06 2.84 -7.24
N ALA A 21 7.56 1.67 -7.63
CA ALA A 21 6.27 1.56 -8.30
C ALA A 21 5.13 2.02 -7.40
N TYR A 22 5.17 1.66 -6.12
CA TYR A 22 4.12 2.05 -5.19
C TYR A 22 4.11 3.57 -4.94
N LEU A 23 5.28 4.20 -4.85
CA LEU A 23 5.39 5.63 -4.53
C LEU A 23 5.40 6.55 -5.75
N ASP A 24 5.42 6.01 -6.95
CA ASP A 24 5.33 6.81 -8.17
C ASP A 24 3.87 6.97 -8.56
N SER A 25 3.40 8.22 -8.66
CA SER A 25 1.98 8.50 -8.93
C SER A 25 1.49 7.85 -10.21
N ARG A 26 2.27 7.94 -11.28
CA ARG A 26 1.87 7.40 -12.59
C ARG A 26 1.82 5.87 -12.57
N ARG A 27 2.82 5.24 -11.98
CA ARG A 27 2.88 3.78 -11.90
C ARG A 27 1.79 3.23 -10.98
N HIS A 28 1.58 3.90 -9.84
CA HIS A 28 0.52 3.53 -8.91
C HIS A 28 -0.86 3.59 -9.60
N ALA A 29 -1.13 4.68 -10.33
CA ALA A 29 -2.37 4.80 -11.08
C ALA A 29 -2.49 3.73 -12.16
N ARG A 30 -1.37 3.35 -12.77
CA ARG A 30 -1.39 2.34 -13.84
C ARG A 30 -1.80 0.96 -13.32
N PHE A 31 -1.21 0.50 -12.21
CA PHE A 31 -1.57 -0.85 -11.75
C PHE A 31 -2.92 -0.91 -11.05
N THR A 32 -3.38 0.17 -10.42
CA THR A 32 -4.72 0.17 -9.80
C THR A 32 -5.82 0.47 -10.81
N GLY A 33 -5.51 1.12 -11.92
CA GLY A 33 -6.52 1.60 -12.86
C GLY A 33 -7.28 2.83 -12.37
N GLN A 34 -6.80 3.48 -11.31
CA GLN A 34 -7.46 4.63 -10.70
C GLN A 34 -6.44 5.72 -10.42
N SER A 35 -6.88 6.99 -10.36
CA SER A 35 -5.95 8.08 -10.17
C SER A 35 -5.25 7.98 -8.82
N ALA A 36 -3.99 8.44 -8.79
CA ALA A 36 -3.17 8.45 -7.58
C ALA A 36 -2.26 9.66 -7.59
N LYS A 37 -2.07 10.25 -6.42
CA LYS A 37 -1.10 11.31 -6.20
C LYS A 37 -0.23 10.88 -5.03
N MET A 38 0.96 10.41 -5.31
CA MET A 38 1.87 9.89 -4.29
C MET A 38 2.98 10.88 -4.02
N SER A 39 3.45 10.92 -2.78
CA SER A 39 4.62 11.69 -2.38
C SER A 39 5.76 10.73 -2.09
N ARG A 40 6.98 11.14 -2.39
CA ARG A 40 8.19 10.37 -2.09
C ARG A 40 8.93 10.94 -0.89
N LYS A 41 8.26 11.76 -0.08
CA LYS A 41 8.87 12.42 1.09
C LYS A 41 8.14 12.02 2.36
N GLU A 42 8.89 11.84 3.44
CA GLU A 42 8.30 11.72 4.77
C GLU A 42 7.56 13.01 5.10
N GLY A 43 6.38 12.88 5.69
CA GLY A 43 5.50 14.01 5.95
C GLY A 43 4.67 14.44 4.74
N GLY A 44 4.96 13.90 3.55
CA GLY A 44 4.17 14.23 2.36
C GLY A 44 2.83 13.51 2.35
N THR A 45 1.83 14.15 1.75
CA THR A 45 0.48 13.56 1.67
C THR A 45 0.33 12.75 0.40
N PHE A 46 -0.62 11.82 0.43
CA PHE A 46 -0.94 11.02 -0.76
C PHE A 46 -2.44 10.81 -0.86
N SER A 47 -2.90 10.51 -2.07
CA SER A 47 -4.26 10.04 -2.32
C SER A 47 -4.21 8.98 -3.42
N ALA A 48 -5.14 8.03 -3.38
CA ALA A 48 -5.22 6.94 -4.34
C ALA A 48 -6.66 6.49 -4.48
N GLY A 49 -6.92 5.57 -5.44
CA GLY A 49 -8.26 5.05 -5.64
C GLY A 49 -9.25 6.14 -6.00
N ASP A 50 -8.88 7.07 -6.89
CA ASP A 50 -9.71 8.22 -7.27
C ASP A 50 -10.12 9.06 -6.05
N SER A 51 -9.17 9.26 -5.12
CA SER A 51 -9.34 10.02 -3.87
C SER A 51 -10.13 9.29 -2.79
N TYR A 52 -10.45 8.03 -2.99
CA TYR A 52 -11.08 7.22 -1.95
C TYR A 52 -10.15 6.99 -0.76
N ILE A 53 -8.85 6.85 -1.03
CA ILE A 53 -7.81 6.62 -0.03
C ILE A 53 -6.97 7.89 0.09
N SER A 54 -6.60 8.25 1.31
CA SER A 54 -5.71 9.39 1.54
C SER A 54 -4.89 9.17 2.80
N GLY A 55 -3.83 9.95 2.95
CA GLY A 55 -3.01 9.88 4.15
C GLY A 55 -1.72 10.65 4.04
N THR A 56 -0.78 10.27 4.90
CA THR A 56 0.53 10.91 5.03
C THR A 56 1.61 9.85 5.15
N ASN A 57 2.72 10.05 4.50
CA ASN A 57 3.89 9.19 4.66
C ASN A 57 4.53 9.47 6.02
N VAL A 58 4.58 8.46 6.89
CA VAL A 58 5.16 8.58 8.22
C VAL A 58 6.66 8.26 8.18
N GLU A 59 7.02 7.18 7.50
CA GLU A 59 8.42 6.78 7.38
C GLU A 59 8.65 6.17 6.01
N LEU A 60 9.73 6.58 5.35
CA LEU A 60 10.13 6.02 4.06
C LEU A 60 11.60 5.66 4.11
N ILE A 61 11.91 4.36 3.99
CA ILE A 61 13.28 3.87 3.88
C ILE A 61 13.38 3.22 2.50
N PRO A 62 14.07 3.86 1.55
CA PRO A 62 14.07 3.40 0.16
C PRO A 62 14.41 1.92 0.01
N GLY A 63 13.58 1.19 -0.70
CA GLY A 63 13.75 -0.23 -0.95
C GLY A 63 13.53 -1.13 0.25
N LYS A 64 13.14 -0.59 1.41
CA LYS A 64 13.06 -1.39 2.64
C LYS A 64 11.75 -1.25 3.39
N ARG A 65 11.22 -0.02 3.54
CA ARG A 65 10.05 0.17 4.39
C ARG A 65 9.22 1.37 3.96
N ILE A 66 7.90 1.20 4.02
CA ILE A 66 6.94 2.29 3.84
C ILE A 66 5.98 2.23 5.01
N VAL A 67 5.82 3.34 5.74
CA VAL A 67 4.82 3.45 6.82
C VAL A 67 3.96 4.66 6.51
N GLN A 68 2.65 4.46 6.51
CA GLN A 68 1.69 5.51 6.17
C GLN A 68 0.56 5.58 7.20
N ALA A 69 0.16 6.80 7.55
CA ALA A 69 -1.14 7.03 8.16
C ALA A 69 -2.14 7.02 7.02
N TRP A 70 -3.15 6.16 7.09
CA TRP A 70 -3.98 5.78 5.93
C TRP A 70 -5.45 5.79 6.31
N ARG A 71 -6.30 6.30 5.45
CA ARG A 71 -7.74 6.26 5.69
C ARG A 71 -8.53 6.17 4.39
N ALA A 72 -9.77 5.67 4.51
CA ALA A 72 -10.73 5.71 3.42
C ALA A 72 -11.72 6.85 3.65
N SER A 73 -12.24 7.40 2.57
CA SER A 73 -13.08 8.59 2.62
C SER A 73 -14.39 8.40 3.40
N GLU A 74 -14.89 7.17 3.49
CA GLU A 74 -16.12 6.88 4.22
C GLU A 74 -15.93 6.63 5.71
N TRP A 75 -14.68 6.66 6.20
CA TRP A 75 -14.42 6.54 7.63
C TRP A 75 -14.78 7.84 8.35
N PRO A 76 -15.08 7.78 9.67
CA PRO A 76 -15.31 9.01 10.44
C PRO A 76 -14.13 9.97 10.33
N ASP A 77 -14.42 11.28 10.35
CA ASP A 77 -13.38 12.31 10.24
C ASP A 77 -12.30 12.11 11.28
N GLY A 78 -11.04 12.27 10.88
CA GLY A 78 -9.90 12.18 11.77
C GLY A 78 -9.47 10.77 12.16
N VAL A 79 -10.16 9.75 11.67
CA VAL A 79 -9.79 8.35 11.96
C VAL A 79 -8.80 7.88 10.91
N TYR A 80 -7.62 7.47 11.38
CA TYR A 80 -6.55 6.94 10.52
C TYR A 80 -6.09 5.59 11.04
N SER A 81 -5.68 4.75 10.10
CA SER A 81 -4.99 3.49 10.41
C SER A 81 -3.51 3.67 10.17
N ILE A 82 -2.72 2.68 10.58
CA ILE A 82 -1.28 2.64 10.29
C ILE A 82 -1.01 1.46 9.37
N LEU A 83 -0.44 1.76 8.23
CA LEU A 83 -0.06 0.78 7.21
C LEU A 83 1.44 0.69 7.15
N ARG A 84 1.99 -0.53 7.21
CA ARG A 84 3.43 -0.75 7.12
C ARG A 84 3.73 -1.82 6.08
N PHE A 85 4.62 -1.50 5.16
CA PHE A 85 5.22 -2.46 4.24
C PHE A 85 6.68 -2.66 4.61
N GLU A 86 7.09 -3.91 4.82
CA GLU A 86 8.48 -4.29 4.97
C GLU A 86 8.87 -5.07 3.71
N LEU A 87 9.89 -4.59 3.00
CA LEU A 87 10.35 -5.19 1.76
C LEU A 87 11.63 -5.95 2.00
N LYS A 88 11.64 -7.24 1.69
CA LYS A 88 12.81 -8.09 1.89
C LYS A 88 13.17 -8.76 0.58
N PRO A 89 14.46 -8.81 0.22
CA PRO A 89 14.86 -9.57 -0.98
C PRO A 89 14.57 -11.05 -0.78
N LYS A 90 14.07 -11.69 -1.84
CA LYS A 90 13.87 -13.13 -1.86
C LYS A 90 14.26 -13.64 -3.24
N GLY A 91 15.45 -14.26 -3.35
CA GLY A 91 16.00 -14.60 -4.65
C GLY A 91 16.17 -13.34 -5.49
N LYS A 92 15.59 -13.33 -6.69
CA LYS A 92 15.61 -12.16 -7.56
C LYS A 92 14.42 -11.23 -7.34
N GLY A 93 13.50 -11.62 -6.46
CA GLY A 93 12.28 -10.88 -6.22
C GLY A 93 12.21 -10.30 -4.82
N THR A 94 10.99 -10.11 -4.36
CA THR A 94 10.70 -9.46 -3.09
C THR A 94 9.65 -10.25 -2.32
N ARG A 95 9.88 -10.38 -1.02
CA ARG A 95 8.83 -10.76 -0.07
C ARG A 95 8.43 -9.49 0.67
N MET A 96 7.17 -9.11 0.54
CA MET A 96 6.63 -7.93 1.21
C MET A 96 5.73 -8.36 2.36
N ILE A 97 6.03 -7.86 3.56
CA ILE A 97 5.23 -8.12 4.75
C ILE A 97 4.40 -6.88 5.01
N VAL A 98 3.09 -7.05 5.06
CA VAL A 98 2.12 -5.96 5.21
C VAL A 98 1.43 -6.10 6.56
N ASP A 99 1.49 -5.05 7.36
CA ASP A 99 0.72 -4.95 8.60
C ASP A 99 -0.10 -3.68 8.55
N HIS A 100 -1.41 -3.80 8.70
CA HIS A 100 -2.33 -2.69 8.63
C HIS A 100 -3.17 -2.67 9.91
N LEU A 101 -2.92 -1.70 10.76
CA LEU A 101 -3.44 -1.63 12.13
C LEU A 101 -4.39 -0.45 12.28
N GLY A 102 -5.41 -0.60 13.14
CA GLY A 102 -6.28 0.51 13.48
C GLY A 102 -7.41 0.77 12.49
N ILE A 103 -7.71 -0.18 11.61
CA ILE A 103 -8.85 -0.06 10.70
C ILE A 103 -10.14 -0.18 11.51
N PRO A 104 -11.12 0.73 11.34
CA PRO A 104 -12.40 0.57 12.04
C PRO A 104 -13.01 -0.79 11.74
N ASP A 105 -13.53 -1.46 12.78
CA ASP A 105 -13.94 -2.86 12.69
C ASP A 105 -14.88 -3.17 11.52
N ARG A 106 -15.84 -2.31 11.27
CA ARG A 106 -16.83 -2.54 10.21
C ARG A 106 -16.24 -2.49 8.80
N PHE A 107 -15.05 -1.90 8.65
CA PHE A 107 -14.38 -1.80 7.33
C PHE A 107 -13.24 -2.79 7.18
N ARG A 108 -12.90 -3.51 8.24
CA ARG A 108 -11.70 -4.37 8.26
C ARG A 108 -11.71 -5.43 7.17
N ASP A 109 -12.81 -6.16 7.03
CA ASP A 109 -12.87 -7.25 6.06
C ASP A 109 -12.82 -6.74 4.62
N GLY A 110 -13.49 -5.61 4.36
CA GLY A 110 -13.45 -5.00 3.03
C GLY A 110 -12.05 -4.51 2.66
N VAL A 111 -11.33 -3.94 3.62
CA VAL A 111 -9.93 -3.50 3.40
C VAL A 111 -9.03 -4.71 3.17
N ASP A 112 -9.20 -5.76 3.97
CA ASP A 112 -8.42 -6.99 3.84
C ASP A 112 -8.55 -7.58 2.42
N GLU A 113 -9.77 -7.74 1.94
CA GLU A 113 -10.03 -8.26 0.60
C GLU A 113 -9.60 -7.28 -0.48
N GLY A 114 -9.80 -5.98 -0.25
CA GLY A 114 -9.46 -4.94 -1.20
C GLY A 114 -7.97 -4.87 -1.52
N TRP A 115 -7.11 -5.20 -0.55
CA TRP A 115 -5.68 -5.25 -0.82
C TRP A 115 -5.34 -6.26 -1.91
N TYR A 116 -5.98 -7.44 -1.91
CA TYR A 116 -5.75 -8.42 -2.98
C TYR A 116 -6.33 -7.94 -4.31
N GLU A 117 -7.57 -7.49 -4.29
CA GLU A 117 -8.29 -7.14 -5.51
C GLU A 117 -7.69 -5.92 -6.22
N PHE A 118 -7.35 -4.86 -5.46
CA PHE A 118 -6.95 -3.58 -6.05
C PHE A 118 -5.45 -3.36 -6.03
N TYR A 119 -4.70 -4.14 -5.28
CA TYR A 119 -3.24 -3.96 -5.15
C TYR A 119 -2.43 -5.20 -5.49
N TRP A 120 -2.54 -6.27 -4.68
CA TRP A 120 -1.59 -7.38 -4.87
C TRP A 120 -1.74 -8.05 -6.23
N ASN A 121 -2.96 -8.38 -6.64
CA ASN A 121 -3.18 -9.02 -7.94
C ASN A 121 -2.83 -8.10 -9.11
N PRO A 122 -3.30 -6.83 -9.14
CA PRO A 122 -2.90 -5.91 -10.20
C PRO A 122 -1.39 -5.62 -10.22
N MET A 123 -0.74 -5.52 -9.06
CA MET A 123 0.70 -5.28 -9.01
C MET A 123 1.47 -6.46 -9.60
N LYS A 124 1.06 -7.69 -9.29
CA LYS A 124 1.70 -8.87 -9.87
C LYS A 124 1.59 -8.86 -11.39
N ALA A 125 0.42 -8.55 -11.91
CA ALA A 125 0.22 -8.44 -13.35
C ALA A 125 1.08 -7.33 -13.96
N TYR A 126 1.15 -6.19 -13.28
CA TYR A 126 1.96 -5.04 -13.72
C TYR A 126 3.43 -5.39 -13.79
N PHE A 127 3.95 -6.16 -12.82
CA PHE A 127 5.35 -6.58 -12.82
C PHE A 127 5.62 -7.75 -13.77
N GLY A 128 4.62 -8.20 -14.52
CA GLY A 128 4.80 -9.24 -15.53
C GLY A 128 4.77 -10.67 -15.01
N GLU A 129 4.24 -10.88 -13.82
CA GLU A 129 4.07 -12.22 -13.28
C GLU A 129 2.96 -12.96 -14.03
N LYS A 130 3.15 -14.23 -14.20
CA LYS A 130 2.24 -15.07 -14.95
C LYS A 130 1.64 -16.17 -14.11
#